data_4955a64129ca61840cba7896d54778a5
#
_entry.id   4955a64129ca61840cba7896d54778a5
#
_cell.length_a   1.000
_cell.length_b   1.000
_cell.length_c   1.000
_cell.angle_alpha   90.00
_cell.angle_beta   90.00
_cell.angle_gamma   90.00
#
_symmetry.space_group_name_H-M   'P 1'
#
loop_
_entity.id
_entity.type
_entity.pdbx_description
1 polymer ?
#
loop_
_entity_poly.entity_id
_entity_poly.type
_entity_poly.pdbx_seq_one_letter_code
_entity_poly.pdbx_strand_id
1 'polypeptide(L)'
;MYVLKYKMTTKNLVEIKSVGSDLIRPLRHSELRKGQDFTTTFYDKDNENETIHIACLSQNNVISCATFYPEFTHKLKSENPYRLRGMATATDFTRRGLGTMLMKKAFKLLQKKDVDIIWCNARLGALNFYKKLGFEVLGDIFNIKDIGPHYYMFKKI
;
A
#
# COMPACT_ATOMS: atom_id res chain seq x y z
N MET A 1 2.11 -6.68 -20.47
CA MET A 1 1.53 -6.56 -19.11
C MET A 1 1.37 -7.96 -18.53
N TYR A 2 2.19 -8.36 -17.56
CA TYR A 2 2.12 -9.69 -16.96
C TYR A 2 1.04 -9.70 -15.87
N VAL A 3 -0.06 -10.39 -16.13
CA VAL A 3 -1.10 -10.71 -15.16
C VAL A 3 -0.69 -11.97 -14.42
N LEU A 4 -0.41 -11.88 -13.13
CA LEU A 4 -0.18 -13.06 -12.28
C LEU A 4 -1.52 -13.47 -11.66
N LYS A 5 -1.98 -14.68 -12.02
CA LYS A 5 -3.17 -15.30 -11.44
C LYS A 5 -2.74 -16.27 -10.32
N TYR A 6 -3.27 -16.10 -9.12
CA TYR A 6 -3.04 -16.99 -7.99
C TYR A 6 -4.30 -17.77 -7.64
N LYS A 7 -4.15 -19.09 -7.47
CA LYS A 7 -5.26 -19.94 -6.97
C LYS A 7 -5.30 -19.87 -5.43
N MET A 8 -6.36 -19.34 -4.88
CA MET A 8 -6.76 -19.62 -3.51
C MET A 8 -7.96 -20.54 -3.55
N THR A 9 -7.78 -21.83 -3.30
CA THR A 9 -8.80 -22.88 -3.37
C THR A 9 -9.79 -22.75 -4.52
N THR A 10 -10.30 -23.82 -5.05
CA THR A 10 -10.98 -24.05 -6.33
C THR A 10 -12.10 -23.08 -6.77
N LYS A 11 -12.36 -21.96 -6.08
CA LYS A 11 -13.44 -21.01 -6.42
C LYS A 11 -13.10 -19.53 -6.54
N ASN A 12 -11.91 -19.07 -6.09
CA ASN A 12 -11.58 -17.64 -6.17
C ASN A 12 -10.18 -17.40 -6.74
N LEU A 13 -10.11 -17.20 -8.05
CA LEU A 13 -8.94 -16.63 -8.71
C LEU A 13 -8.80 -15.16 -8.30
N VAL A 14 -7.64 -14.78 -7.74
CA VAL A 14 -7.29 -13.38 -7.50
C VAL A 14 -6.30 -12.91 -8.54
N GLU A 15 -6.43 -11.66 -8.95
CA GLU A 15 -5.57 -11.00 -9.93
C GLU A 15 -4.88 -9.80 -9.26
N ILE A 16 -3.57 -9.67 -9.39
CA ILE A 16 -2.83 -8.50 -8.91
C ILE A 16 -2.29 -7.73 -10.10
N LYS A 17 -2.72 -6.47 -10.22
CA LYS A 17 -2.34 -5.58 -11.33
C LYS A 17 -2.28 -4.12 -10.94
N SER A 18 -1.63 -3.32 -11.79
CA SER A 18 -1.71 -1.86 -11.71
C SER A 18 -3.08 -1.39 -12.17
N VAL A 19 -3.61 -0.36 -11.49
CA VAL A 19 -4.96 0.18 -11.72
C VAL A 19 -4.95 1.71 -11.62
N GLY A 20 -6.03 2.35 -11.99
CA GLY A 20 -6.25 3.77 -11.74
C GLY A 20 -6.67 4.03 -10.28
N SER A 21 -6.44 5.26 -9.79
CA SER A 21 -6.79 5.66 -8.43
C SER A 21 -8.30 5.52 -8.13
N ASP A 22 -9.15 5.77 -9.11
CA ASP A 22 -10.61 5.68 -8.96
C ASP A 22 -11.08 4.30 -8.50
N LEU A 23 -10.40 3.25 -8.98
CA LEU A 23 -10.78 1.88 -8.67
C LEU A 23 -10.50 1.51 -7.20
N ILE A 24 -9.48 2.12 -6.58
CA ILE A 24 -9.06 1.79 -5.20
C ILE A 24 -9.66 2.71 -4.14
N ARG A 25 -10.20 3.88 -4.52
CA ARG A 25 -10.77 4.84 -3.57
C ARG A 25 -11.90 4.28 -2.72
N PRO A 26 -12.85 3.47 -3.25
CA PRO A 26 -13.87 2.86 -2.41
C PRO A 26 -13.29 2.01 -1.29
N LEU A 27 -12.25 1.22 -1.56
CA LEU A 27 -11.58 0.42 -0.52
C LEU A 27 -10.80 1.30 0.47
N ARG A 28 -10.11 2.34 0.00
CA ARG A 28 -9.50 3.33 0.90
C ARG A 28 -10.53 3.93 1.84
N HIS A 29 -11.73 4.24 1.34
CA HIS A 29 -12.79 4.83 2.14
C HIS A 29 -13.27 3.86 3.21
N SER A 30 -13.70 2.66 2.83
CA SER A 30 -14.27 1.69 3.76
C SER A 30 -13.29 1.23 4.84
N GLU A 31 -11.99 1.09 4.51
CA GLU A 31 -11.01 0.50 5.41
C GLU A 31 -10.12 1.54 6.14
N LEU A 32 -9.89 2.71 5.55
CA LEU A 32 -8.94 3.69 6.08
C LEU A 32 -9.60 5.02 6.49
N ARG A 33 -10.77 5.33 5.96
CA ARG A 33 -11.48 6.60 6.12
C ARG A 33 -12.94 6.42 6.50
N LYS A 34 -13.26 5.31 7.15
CA LYS A 34 -14.63 5.02 7.60
C LYS A 34 -15.17 6.15 8.46
N GLY A 35 -16.37 6.65 8.09
CA GLY A 35 -17.00 7.77 8.80
C GLY A 35 -16.48 9.17 8.41
N GLN A 36 -15.48 9.25 7.52
CA GLN A 36 -14.98 10.51 6.97
C GLN A 36 -15.58 10.78 5.58
N ASP A 37 -15.46 12.02 5.11
CA ASP A 37 -15.88 12.37 3.75
C ASP A 37 -15.07 11.58 2.71
N PHE A 38 -15.72 11.19 1.62
CA PHE A 38 -15.08 10.40 0.56
C PHE A 38 -13.89 11.13 -0.08
N THR A 39 -13.90 12.46 -0.09
CA THR A 39 -12.78 13.26 -0.61
C THR A 39 -11.47 13.05 0.14
N THR A 40 -11.51 12.56 1.39
CA THR A 40 -10.30 12.21 2.16
C THR A 40 -9.52 11.02 1.58
N THR A 41 -10.10 10.32 0.61
CA THR A 41 -9.45 9.22 -0.12
C THR A 41 -8.63 9.67 -1.32
N PHE A 42 -8.73 10.95 -1.72
CA PHE A 42 -7.95 11.56 -2.78
C PHE A 42 -6.61 12.01 -2.21
N TYR A 43 -5.54 11.48 -2.73
CA TYR A 43 -4.19 11.89 -2.36
C TYR A 43 -3.63 12.82 -3.44
N ASP A 44 -2.88 13.83 -3.04
CA ASP A 44 -2.38 14.88 -3.94
C ASP A 44 -1.62 14.33 -5.15
N LYS A 45 -0.92 13.21 -4.96
CA LYS A 45 -0.11 12.58 -6.00
C LYS A 45 -0.78 11.41 -6.73
N ASP A 46 -2.06 11.18 -6.52
CA ASP A 46 -2.76 10.04 -7.14
C ASP A 46 -2.69 10.01 -8.67
N ASN A 47 -2.62 11.19 -9.31
CA ASN A 47 -2.65 11.33 -10.77
C ASN A 47 -1.28 11.69 -11.39
N GLU A 48 -0.20 11.66 -10.62
CA GLU A 48 1.14 11.89 -11.15
C GLU A 48 1.64 10.66 -11.95
N ASN A 49 2.42 10.90 -13.00
CA ASN A 49 2.88 9.86 -13.93
C ASN A 49 3.69 8.74 -13.26
N GLU A 50 4.48 9.09 -12.22
CA GLU A 50 5.31 8.12 -11.51
C GLU A 50 4.58 7.40 -10.38
N THR A 51 3.32 7.74 -10.13
CA THR A 51 2.50 7.08 -9.10
C THR A 51 2.04 5.72 -9.57
N ILE A 52 2.23 4.73 -8.72
CA ILE A 52 1.81 3.34 -8.96
C ILE A 52 0.69 3.01 -7.99
N HIS A 53 -0.48 2.69 -8.51
CA HIS A 53 -1.54 2.03 -7.76
C HIS A 53 -1.55 0.56 -8.11
N ILE A 54 -1.52 -0.30 -7.12
CA ILE A 54 -1.60 -1.75 -7.29
C ILE A 54 -2.79 -2.29 -6.52
N ALA A 55 -3.52 -3.20 -7.13
CA ALA A 55 -4.70 -3.81 -6.51
C ALA A 55 -4.69 -5.32 -6.69
N CYS A 56 -5.22 -5.99 -5.67
CA CYS A 56 -5.65 -7.38 -5.74
C CYS A 56 -7.15 -7.40 -5.97
N LEU A 57 -7.59 -8.06 -7.03
CA LEU A 57 -9.00 -8.15 -7.42
C LEU A 57 -9.50 -9.58 -7.31
N SER A 58 -10.73 -9.73 -6.84
CA SER A 58 -11.52 -10.96 -6.90
C SER A 58 -12.86 -10.66 -7.56
N GLN A 59 -13.20 -11.36 -8.62
CA GLN A 59 -14.43 -11.12 -9.38
C GLN A 59 -14.62 -9.63 -9.75
N ASN A 60 -13.55 -8.99 -10.22
CA ASN A 60 -13.46 -7.56 -10.56
C ASN A 60 -13.62 -6.57 -9.39
N ASN A 61 -13.77 -7.04 -8.15
CA ASN A 61 -13.79 -6.19 -6.97
C ASN A 61 -12.40 -6.04 -6.37
N VAL A 62 -12.01 -4.83 -6.02
CA VAL A 62 -10.77 -4.56 -5.29
C VAL A 62 -10.90 -5.05 -3.85
N ILE A 63 -10.06 -6.02 -3.47
CA ILE A 63 -10.04 -6.61 -2.13
C ILE A 63 -8.77 -6.27 -1.34
N SER A 64 -7.74 -5.77 -2.01
CA SER A 64 -6.55 -5.19 -1.38
C SER A 64 -5.93 -4.17 -2.32
N CYS A 65 -5.33 -3.11 -1.79
CA CYS A 65 -4.67 -2.08 -2.60
C CYS A 65 -3.53 -1.39 -1.87
N ALA A 66 -2.64 -0.78 -2.65
CA ALA A 66 -1.58 0.11 -2.15
C ALA A 66 -1.21 1.12 -3.22
N THR A 67 -0.68 2.27 -2.79
CA THR A 67 -0.19 3.34 -3.67
C THR A 67 1.24 3.70 -3.32
N PHE A 68 2.07 3.88 -4.34
CA PHE A 68 3.48 4.24 -4.23
C PHE A 68 3.77 5.41 -5.15
N TYR A 69 4.49 6.43 -4.68
CA TYR A 69 4.92 7.56 -5.48
C TYR A 69 6.26 8.14 -4.99
N PRO A 70 7.03 8.80 -5.87
CA PRO A 70 8.27 9.45 -5.48
C PRO A 70 8.01 10.52 -4.42
N GLU A 71 8.67 10.40 -3.29
CA GLU A 71 8.65 11.44 -2.25
C GLU A 71 9.88 11.32 -1.36
N PHE A 72 10.70 12.38 -1.36
CA PHE A 72 11.85 12.49 -0.48
C PHE A 72 11.43 12.64 0.98
N THR A 73 12.30 12.19 1.86
CA THR A 73 12.16 12.34 3.29
C THR A 73 13.48 12.83 3.88
N HIS A 74 13.41 13.79 4.79
CA HIS A 74 14.58 14.27 5.51
C HIS A 74 15.13 13.28 6.56
N LYS A 75 14.37 12.21 6.84
CA LYS A 75 14.72 11.21 7.86
C LYS A 75 15.72 10.16 7.36
N LEU A 76 15.84 10.00 6.05
CA LEU A 76 16.68 8.98 5.42
C LEU A 76 17.43 9.57 4.23
N LYS A 77 18.71 9.18 4.11
CA LYS A 77 19.48 9.46 2.90
C LYS A 77 19.10 8.44 1.83
N SER A 78 18.61 8.92 0.70
CA SER A 78 18.12 8.09 -0.41
C SER A 78 18.20 8.88 -1.71
N GLU A 79 18.43 8.19 -2.82
CA GLU A 79 18.52 8.82 -4.15
C GLU A 79 17.18 8.76 -4.89
N ASN A 80 16.43 7.68 -4.73
CA ASN A 80 15.13 7.47 -5.38
C ASN A 80 14.10 6.86 -4.42
N PRO A 81 13.67 7.62 -3.37
CA PRO A 81 12.72 7.11 -2.39
C PRO A 81 11.28 7.18 -2.89
N TYR A 82 10.53 6.15 -2.57
CA TYR A 82 9.08 6.12 -2.78
C TYR A 82 8.34 6.07 -1.45
N ARG A 83 7.25 6.81 -1.37
CA ARG A 83 6.31 6.72 -0.24
C ARG A 83 5.21 5.73 -0.55
N LEU A 84 4.94 4.84 0.40
CA LEU A 84 3.77 3.97 0.42
C LEU A 84 2.63 4.65 1.18
N ARG A 85 1.45 4.71 0.58
CA ARG A 85 0.20 5.16 1.21
C ARG A 85 -0.97 4.28 0.82
N GLY A 86 -2.04 4.37 1.60
CA GLY A 86 -3.31 3.74 1.26
C GLY A 86 -3.25 2.22 1.14
N MET A 87 -2.36 1.57 1.90
CA MET A 87 -2.37 0.11 2.00
C MET A 87 -3.61 -0.33 2.78
N ALA A 88 -4.47 -1.08 2.14
CA ALA A 88 -5.70 -1.59 2.71
C ALA A 88 -6.04 -2.98 2.17
N THR A 89 -6.67 -3.79 3.02
CA THR A 89 -7.29 -5.06 2.62
C THR A 89 -8.71 -5.08 3.18
N ALA A 90 -9.68 -5.44 2.35
CA ALA A 90 -11.07 -5.55 2.77
C ALA A 90 -11.19 -6.49 3.98
N THR A 91 -11.98 -6.09 4.98
CA THR A 91 -12.09 -6.78 6.28
C THR A 91 -12.36 -8.27 6.11
N ASP A 92 -13.28 -8.66 5.22
CA ASP A 92 -13.64 -10.06 4.95
C ASP A 92 -12.53 -10.88 4.29
N PHE A 93 -11.48 -10.23 3.80
CA PHE A 93 -10.35 -10.84 3.09
C PHE A 93 -9.04 -10.75 3.86
N THR A 94 -9.05 -10.24 5.07
CA THR A 94 -7.86 -10.15 5.92
C THR A 94 -7.33 -11.52 6.33
N ARG A 95 -6.04 -11.57 6.72
CA ARG A 95 -5.34 -12.80 7.17
C ARG A 95 -5.28 -13.94 6.14
N ARG A 96 -5.49 -13.64 4.86
CA ARG A 96 -5.36 -14.60 3.74
C ARG A 96 -4.08 -14.42 2.93
N GLY A 97 -3.16 -13.58 3.41
CA GLY A 97 -1.89 -13.30 2.74
C GLY A 97 -1.97 -12.36 1.53
N LEU A 98 -3.14 -11.79 1.23
CA LEU A 98 -3.35 -10.93 0.05
C LEU A 98 -2.50 -9.67 0.08
N GLY A 99 -2.44 -8.98 1.22
CA GLY A 99 -1.59 -7.80 1.39
C GLY A 99 -0.11 -8.13 1.19
N THR A 100 0.36 -9.27 1.69
CA THR A 100 1.75 -9.73 1.48
C THR A 100 2.03 -10.03 0.01
N MET A 101 1.11 -10.68 -0.69
CA MET A 101 1.25 -10.98 -2.13
C MET A 101 1.30 -9.69 -2.95
N LEU A 102 0.41 -8.75 -2.66
CA LEU A 102 0.35 -7.43 -3.30
C LEU A 102 1.65 -6.66 -3.09
N MET A 103 2.14 -6.58 -1.85
CA MET A 103 3.38 -5.88 -1.52
C MET A 103 4.61 -6.50 -2.19
N LYS A 104 4.73 -7.82 -2.21
CA LYS A 104 5.81 -8.52 -2.93
C LYS A 104 5.80 -8.22 -4.44
N LYS A 105 4.63 -8.11 -5.04
CA LYS A 105 4.50 -7.69 -6.44
C LYS A 105 4.93 -6.24 -6.62
N ALA A 106 4.51 -5.36 -5.72
CA ALA A 106 4.90 -3.95 -5.74
C ALA A 106 6.42 -3.78 -5.63
N PHE A 107 7.09 -4.50 -4.72
CA PHE A 107 8.55 -4.45 -4.59
C PHE A 107 9.27 -4.77 -5.89
N LYS A 108 8.82 -5.79 -6.62
CA LYS A 108 9.40 -6.15 -7.93
C LYS A 108 9.20 -5.05 -8.98
N LEU A 109 8.08 -4.35 -8.96
CA LEU A 109 7.83 -3.22 -9.85
C LEU A 109 8.72 -2.03 -9.51
N LEU A 110 8.88 -1.74 -8.23
CA LEU A 110 9.71 -0.62 -7.74
C LEU A 110 11.20 -0.88 -7.95
N GLN A 111 11.68 -2.12 -7.77
CA GLN A 111 13.05 -2.50 -8.12
C GLN A 111 13.38 -2.23 -9.59
N LYS A 112 12.45 -2.47 -10.50
CA LYS A 112 12.63 -2.16 -11.94
C LYS A 112 12.68 -0.66 -12.25
N LYS A 113 12.30 0.17 -11.31
CA LYS A 113 12.38 1.65 -11.37
C LYS A 113 13.58 2.19 -10.58
N ASP A 114 14.49 1.33 -10.16
CA ASP A 114 15.67 1.69 -9.36
C ASP A 114 15.32 2.44 -8.06
N VAL A 115 14.16 2.13 -7.48
CA VAL A 115 13.77 2.64 -6.16
C VAL A 115 14.69 2.01 -5.11
N ASP A 116 15.31 2.83 -4.29
CA ASP A 116 16.26 2.39 -3.26
C ASP A 116 15.64 2.23 -1.87
N ILE A 117 14.64 3.06 -1.56
CA ILE A 117 13.93 3.03 -0.28
C ILE A 117 12.41 3.19 -0.50
N ILE A 118 11.64 2.36 0.21
CA ILE A 118 10.21 2.60 0.41
C ILE A 118 10.01 3.03 1.87
N TRP A 119 9.27 4.10 2.09
CA TRP A 119 8.93 4.55 3.44
C TRP A 119 7.43 4.78 3.60
N CYS A 120 6.92 4.71 4.81
CA CYS A 120 5.52 4.97 5.12
C CYS A 120 5.32 5.44 6.57
N ASN A 121 4.17 6.04 6.81
CA ASN A 121 3.63 6.23 8.15
C ASN A 121 2.67 5.07 8.44
N ALA A 122 3.15 4.08 9.17
CA ALA A 122 2.40 2.86 9.46
C ALA A 122 1.50 3.07 10.69
N ARG A 123 0.21 2.78 10.58
CA ARG A 123 -0.68 2.73 11.74
C ARG A 123 -0.17 1.69 12.74
N LEU A 124 -0.37 1.95 14.03
CA LEU A 124 0.07 1.05 15.09
C LEU A 124 -0.38 -0.39 14.87
N GLY A 125 -1.62 -0.61 14.46
CA GLY A 125 -2.17 -1.94 14.18
C GLY A 125 -1.55 -2.66 12.96
N ALA A 126 -0.83 -1.95 12.09
CA ALA A 126 -0.16 -2.51 10.91
C ALA A 126 1.35 -2.78 11.13
N LEU A 127 1.88 -2.45 12.31
CA LEU A 127 3.31 -2.56 12.61
C LEU A 127 3.87 -3.95 12.30
N ASN A 128 3.22 -5.00 12.78
CA ASN A 128 3.68 -6.39 12.59
C ASN A 128 3.60 -6.83 11.12
N PHE A 129 2.60 -6.36 10.39
CA PHE A 129 2.50 -6.61 8.95
C PHE A 129 3.71 -6.08 8.20
N TYR A 130 4.08 -4.82 8.44
CA TYR A 130 5.24 -4.21 7.79
C TYR A 130 6.57 -4.82 8.25
N LYS A 131 6.72 -5.14 9.55
CA LYS A 131 7.92 -5.83 10.04
C LYS A 131 8.14 -7.18 9.33
N LYS A 132 7.08 -7.98 9.14
CA LYS A 132 7.16 -9.24 8.39
C LYS A 132 7.55 -9.07 6.93
N LEU A 133 7.30 -7.90 6.34
CA LEU A 133 7.72 -7.54 4.98
C LEU A 133 9.15 -6.98 4.93
N GLY A 134 9.84 -6.87 6.07
CA GLY A 134 11.20 -6.38 6.17
C GLY A 134 11.31 -4.87 6.32
N PHE A 135 10.23 -4.18 6.73
CA PHE A 135 10.31 -2.78 7.14
C PHE A 135 10.88 -2.64 8.55
N GLU A 136 11.64 -1.59 8.75
CA GLU A 136 12.23 -1.19 10.02
C GLU A 136 11.55 0.09 10.52
N VAL A 137 11.44 0.21 11.86
CA VAL A 137 10.94 1.44 12.51
C VAL A 137 12.08 2.45 12.63
N LEU A 138 11.80 3.71 12.35
CA LEU A 138 12.71 4.82 12.58
C LEU A 138 12.04 5.86 13.49
N GLY A 139 12.63 6.07 14.67
CA GLY A 139 12.14 7.04 15.67
C GLY A 139 10.97 6.53 16.50
N ASP A 140 10.35 7.47 17.20
CA ASP A 140 9.28 7.19 18.16
C ASP A 140 7.90 7.20 17.52
N ILE A 141 6.92 6.68 18.25
CA ILE A 141 5.51 6.77 17.89
C ILE A 141 5.06 8.24 17.82
N PHE A 142 4.23 8.57 16.85
CA PHE A 142 3.65 9.89 16.68
C PHE A 142 2.18 9.81 16.28
N ASN A 143 1.42 10.88 16.55
CA ASN A 143 0.01 10.94 16.20
C ASN A 143 -0.21 11.72 14.91
N ILE A 144 -1.04 11.20 14.02
CA ILE A 144 -1.61 11.94 12.91
C ILE A 144 -3.03 12.35 13.31
N LYS A 145 -3.31 13.67 13.22
CA LYS A 145 -4.62 14.23 13.56
C LYS A 145 -5.73 13.48 12.83
N ASP A 146 -6.80 13.17 13.53
CA ASP A 146 -8.02 12.48 13.04
C ASP A 146 -7.79 11.04 12.54
N ILE A 147 -6.55 10.50 12.67
CA ILE A 147 -6.22 9.14 12.24
C ILE A 147 -5.67 8.29 13.39
N GLY A 148 -4.83 8.87 14.26
CA GLY A 148 -4.28 8.20 15.45
C GLY A 148 -2.78 7.90 15.39
N PRO A 149 -2.29 6.95 16.22
CA PRO A 149 -0.86 6.68 16.38
C PRO A 149 -0.25 5.94 15.20
N HIS A 150 0.96 6.35 14.84
CA HIS A 150 1.74 5.84 13.71
C HIS A 150 3.21 5.64 14.10
N TYR A 151 3.89 4.77 13.34
CA TYR A 151 5.33 4.70 13.27
C TYR A 151 5.82 5.08 11.87
N TYR A 152 6.90 5.82 11.81
CA TYR A 152 7.65 5.95 10.57
C TYR A 152 8.40 4.66 10.32
N MET A 153 8.17 4.05 9.15
CA MET A 153 8.80 2.80 8.77
C MET A 153 9.42 2.90 7.38
N PHE A 154 10.49 2.16 7.15
CA PHE A 154 11.16 2.12 5.86
C PHE A 154 11.70 0.74 5.54
N LYS A 155 11.91 0.49 4.27
CA LYS A 155 12.54 -0.71 3.72
C LYS A 155 13.47 -0.34 2.58
N LYS A 156 14.70 -0.82 2.64
CA LYS A 156 15.65 -0.81 1.49
C LYS A 156 15.27 -1.92 0.52
N ILE A 157 15.27 -1.65 -0.77
CA ILE A 157 14.92 -2.62 -1.80
C ILE A 157 15.96 -2.68 -2.93
#